data_89ad12470af1bb9105478a74872a7416
#
_entry.id   89ad12470af1bb9105478a74872a7416
#
_cell.length_a   1.000
_cell.length_b   1.000
_cell.length_c   1.000
_cell.angle_alpha   90.00
_cell.angle_beta   90.00
_cell.angle_gamma   90.00
#
_symmetry.space_group_name_H-M   'P 1'
#
loop_
_entity.id
_entity.type
_entity.pdbx_description
1 polymer ?
#
loop_
_entity_poly.entity_id
_entity_poly.type
_entity_poly.pdbx_seq_one_letter_code
_entity_poly.pdbx_strand_id
1 'polypeptide(L)'
;MTVVPDRGPGSPLPPAHPFDIEGARRLLAEAGGGYQIMHSSPGLELGVYVLVAPEPDRQQPHEDDEVYVVLEGTGILEIEGKPVELRQGHAVFVPAGADHRFTAYEQLAVLVIFERR
;
A
#
# COMPACT_ATOMS: atom_id res chain seq x y z
N MET A 1 12.83 -10.91 18.02
CA MET A 1 13.75 -11.11 16.89
C MET A 1 13.07 -11.89 15.79
N THR A 2 13.19 -11.42 14.56
CA THR A 2 12.57 -12.06 13.41
C THR A 2 13.45 -13.22 12.93
N VAL A 3 12.83 -14.37 12.70
CA VAL A 3 13.54 -15.51 12.14
C VAL A 3 13.48 -15.42 10.62
N VAL A 4 14.65 -15.45 9.98
CA VAL A 4 14.74 -15.46 8.52
C VAL A 4 14.40 -16.87 8.02
N PRO A 5 13.48 -17.00 7.04
CA PRO A 5 13.18 -18.31 6.47
C PRO A 5 14.43 -18.97 5.89
N ASP A 6 14.53 -20.29 6.06
CA ASP A 6 15.58 -21.08 5.44
C ASP A 6 15.43 -21.08 3.92
N ARG A 7 16.47 -20.70 3.21
CA ARG A 7 16.47 -20.67 1.76
C ARG A 7 17.12 -21.90 1.13
N GLY A 8 17.58 -22.84 1.99
CA GLY A 8 18.29 -24.02 1.57
C GLY A 8 19.77 -23.77 1.31
N PRO A 9 20.59 -24.83 1.42
CA PRO A 9 22.03 -24.73 1.18
C PRO A 9 22.33 -24.33 -0.27
N GLY A 10 23.25 -23.39 -0.46
CA GLY A 10 23.71 -22.98 -1.77
C GLY A 10 22.80 -22.05 -2.55
N SER A 11 21.62 -21.70 -2.02
CA SER A 11 20.75 -20.73 -2.67
C SER A 11 21.26 -19.30 -2.45
N PRO A 12 21.52 -18.54 -3.51
CA PRO A 12 21.91 -17.15 -3.33
C PRO A 12 20.77 -16.31 -2.76
N LEU A 13 21.13 -15.31 -1.96
CA LEU A 13 20.15 -14.32 -1.53
C LEU A 13 19.79 -13.43 -2.72
N PRO A 14 18.50 -13.03 -2.85
CA PRO A 14 18.17 -12.04 -3.84
C PRO A 14 18.84 -10.71 -3.47
N PRO A 15 19.19 -9.89 -4.48
CA PRO A 15 19.84 -8.62 -4.20
C PRO A 15 18.90 -7.64 -3.50
N ALA A 16 19.46 -6.88 -2.57
CA ALA A 16 18.76 -5.72 -2.02
C ALA A 16 18.77 -4.62 -3.08
N HIS A 17 17.65 -3.89 -3.20
CA HIS A 17 17.56 -2.81 -4.17
C HIS A 17 16.66 -1.69 -3.64
N PRO A 18 16.94 -0.44 -3.99
CA PRO A 18 16.09 0.69 -3.60
C PRO A 18 14.90 0.83 -4.54
N PHE A 19 13.88 1.56 -4.07
CA PHE A 19 12.72 1.96 -4.88
C PHE A 19 12.57 3.46 -4.84
N ASP A 20 12.24 4.05 -5.99
CA ASP A 20 11.92 5.49 -6.06
C ASP A 20 10.43 5.70 -5.82
N ILE A 21 10.04 5.73 -4.57
CA ILE A 21 8.64 5.89 -4.15
C ILE A 21 8.11 7.24 -4.59
N GLU A 22 8.90 8.32 -4.43
CA GLU A 22 8.48 9.66 -4.82
C GLU A 22 8.32 9.80 -6.33
N GLY A 23 9.19 9.20 -7.11
CA GLY A 23 9.06 9.18 -8.55
C GLY A 23 7.80 8.48 -9.01
N ALA A 24 7.49 7.33 -8.43
CA ALA A 24 6.27 6.58 -8.73
C ALA A 24 5.02 7.39 -8.35
N ARG A 25 5.03 8.02 -7.19
CA ARG A 25 3.91 8.85 -6.73
C ARG A 25 3.63 9.99 -7.72
N ARG A 26 4.67 10.69 -8.15
CA ARG A 26 4.51 11.79 -9.09
C ARG A 26 3.96 11.34 -10.43
N LEU A 27 4.49 10.26 -10.98
CA LEU A 27 4.00 9.73 -12.27
C LEU A 27 2.55 9.29 -12.18
N LEU A 28 2.15 8.64 -11.09
CA LEU A 28 0.76 8.24 -10.90
C LEU A 28 -0.17 9.44 -10.74
N ALA A 29 0.26 10.46 -10.01
CA ALA A 29 -0.53 11.68 -9.86
C ALA A 29 -0.75 12.37 -11.21
N GLU A 30 0.31 12.48 -12.02
CA GLU A 30 0.24 13.05 -13.36
C GLU A 30 -0.69 12.26 -14.28
N ALA A 31 -0.76 10.95 -14.08
CA ALA A 31 -1.64 10.07 -14.85
C ALA A 31 -3.10 10.08 -14.37
N GLY A 32 -3.41 10.81 -13.31
CA GLY A 32 -4.76 10.86 -12.74
C GLY A 32 -5.06 9.80 -11.70
N GLY A 33 -4.04 9.17 -11.16
CA GLY A 33 -4.15 8.12 -10.15
C GLY A 33 -3.79 6.74 -10.67
N GLY A 34 -3.73 5.78 -9.79
CA GLY A 34 -3.44 4.39 -10.11
C GLY A 34 -2.59 3.71 -9.06
N TYR A 35 -2.26 2.47 -9.33
CA TYR A 35 -1.45 1.63 -8.44
C TYR A 35 -0.24 1.09 -9.19
N GLN A 36 0.94 1.19 -8.58
CA GLN A 36 2.16 0.63 -9.14
C GLN A 36 2.84 -0.26 -8.11
N ILE A 37 3.08 -1.52 -8.50
CA ILE A 37 3.84 -2.44 -7.67
C ILE A 37 5.31 -2.06 -7.75
N MET A 38 5.92 -1.81 -6.59
CA MET A 38 7.33 -1.47 -6.49
C MET A 38 8.19 -2.69 -6.19
N HIS A 39 7.65 -3.66 -5.48
CA HIS A 39 8.33 -4.90 -5.15
C HIS A 39 7.31 -6.02 -4.95
N SER A 40 7.66 -7.22 -5.42
CA SER A 40 6.86 -8.41 -5.18
C SER A 40 7.79 -9.60 -4.96
N SER A 41 7.58 -10.28 -3.85
CA SER A 41 8.29 -11.51 -3.50
C SER A 41 7.31 -12.45 -2.80
N PRO A 42 7.68 -13.72 -2.53
CA PRO A 42 6.72 -14.66 -1.97
C PRO A 42 6.03 -14.25 -0.66
N GLY A 43 6.67 -13.45 0.15
CA GLY A 43 6.09 -13.03 1.43
C GLY A 43 5.65 -11.58 1.50
N LEU A 44 5.88 -10.79 0.45
CA LEU A 44 5.77 -9.35 0.57
C LEU A 44 5.46 -8.69 -0.76
N GLU A 45 4.49 -7.77 -0.77
CA GLU A 45 4.28 -6.86 -1.88
C GLU A 45 4.27 -5.42 -1.36
N LEU A 46 4.96 -4.55 -2.08
CA LEU A 46 4.97 -3.12 -1.82
C LEU A 46 4.49 -2.39 -3.07
N GLY A 47 3.60 -1.43 -2.88
CA GLY A 47 3.10 -0.63 -3.98
C GLY A 47 2.84 0.80 -3.58
N VAL A 48 2.68 1.65 -4.57
CA VAL A 48 2.26 3.04 -4.38
C VAL A 48 0.88 3.19 -5.01
N TYR A 49 -0.06 3.69 -4.23
CA TYR A 49 -1.44 3.91 -4.68
C TYR A 49 -1.76 5.39 -4.57
N VAL A 50 -2.18 5.97 -5.68
CA VAL A 50 -2.56 7.38 -5.75
C VAL A 50 -4.02 7.47 -6.17
N LEU A 51 -4.80 8.20 -5.40
CA LEU A 51 -6.21 8.44 -5.64
C LEU A 51 -6.41 9.93 -5.93
N VAL A 52 -7.06 10.24 -7.04
CA VAL A 52 -7.34 11.61 -7.45
C VAL A 52 -8.85 11.75 -7.66
N ALA A 53 -9.47 12.66 -6.89
CA ALA A 53 -10.91 12.90 -7.03
C ALA A 53 -11.22 13.44 -8.46
N PRO A 54 -12.39 13.14 -9.02
CA PRO A 54 -13.53 12.46 -8.42
C PRO A 54 -13.52 10.93 -8.54
N GLU A 55 -12.44 10.34 -9.05
CA GLU A 55 -12.39 8.89 -9.20
C GLU A 55 -12.52 8.19 -7.84
N PRO A 56 -13.46 7.23 -7.70
CA PRO A 56 -13.62 6.51 -6.45
C PRO A 56 -12.55 5.44 -6.26
N ASP A 57 -12.35 5.07 -5.02
CA ASP A 57 -11.54 3.91 -4.67
C ASP A 57 -12.37 2.65 -4.99
N ARG A 58 -11.88 1.82 -5.91
CA ARG A 58 -12.59 0.63 -6.39
C ARG A 58 -12.02 -0.68 -5.88
N GLN A 59 -11.16 -0.61 -4.88
CA GLN A 59 -10.51 -1.82 -4.40
C GLN A 59 -11.50 -2.77 -3.73
N GLN A 60 -11.15 -4.07 -3.80
CA GLN A 60 -11.92 -5.14 -3.19
C GLN A 60 -11.20 -5.63 -1.93
N PRO A 61 -11.91 -6.28 -0.98
CA PRO A 61 -11.25 -6.87 0.17
C PRO A 61 -10.17 -7.87 -0.24
N HIS A 62 -9.08 -7.92 0.51
CA HIS A 62 -7.95 -8.80 0.26
C HIS A 62 -7.83 -9.86 1.34
N GLU A 63 -7.27 -11.00 0.97
CA GLU A 63 -6.99 -12.09 1.92
C GLU A 63 -5.71 -11.84 2.72
N ASP A 64 -4.94 -10.83 2.33
CA ASP A 64 -3.68 -10.49 2.98
C ASP A 64 -3.87 -9.37 4.00
N ASP A 65 -3.09 -9.41 5.07
CA ASP A 65 -2.97 -8.25 5.95
C ASP A 65 -2.26 -7.15 5.19
N GLU A 66 -2.64 -5.90 5.43
CA GLU A 66 -1.96 -4.79 4.78
C GLU A 66 -1.78 -3.60 5.71
N VAL A 67 -0.77 -2.79 5.38
CA VAL A 67 -0.52 -1.51 6.05
C VAL A 67 -0.49 -0.44 4.97
N TYR A 68 -1.20 0.65 5.21
CA TYR A 68 -1.08 1.87 4.43
C TYR A 68 -0.22 2.87 5.19
N VAL A 69 0.71 3.51 4.49
CA VAL A 69 1.46 4.65 5.02
C VAL A 69 1.12 5.84 4.13
N VAL A 70 0.58 6.90 4.72
CA VAL A 70 0.19 8.08 3.95
C VAL A 70 1.43 8.90 3.59
N LEU A 71 1.70 8.98 2.28
CA LEU A 71 2.85 9.71 1.73
C LEU A 71 2.52 11.18 1.51
N GLU A 72 1.29 11.48 1.09
CA GLU A 72 0.85 12.84 0.80
C GLU A 72 -0.66 12.93 0.87
N GLY A 73 -1.14 14.07 1.32
CA GLY A 73 -2.57 14.37 1.35
C GLY A 73 -3.26 13.91 2.61
N THR A 74 -4.57 14.05 2.60
CA THR A 74 -5.46 13.64 3.67
C THR A 74 -6.61 12.82 3.10
N GLY A 75 -7.20 11.98 3.91
CA GLY A 75 -8.36 11.21 3.50
C GLY A 75 -8.98 10.48 4.66
N ILE A 76 -10.09 9.81 4.36
CA ILE A 76 -10.77 8.94 5.31
C ILE A 76 -10.74 7.53 4.75
N LEU A 77 -10.29 6.58 5.56
CA LEU A 77 -10.39 5.16 5.23
C LEU A 77 -11.54 4.57 6.04
N GLU A 78 -12.56 4.10 5.35
CA GLU A 78 -13.62 3.36 6.02
C GLU A 78 -13.22 1.90 6.09
N ILE A 79 -13.17 1.36 7.32
CA ILE A 79 -12.85 -0.05 7.57
C ILE A 79 -14.05 -0.66 8.26
N GLU A 80 -14.70 -1.63 7.61
CA GLU A 80 -15.92 -2.26 8.11
C GLU A 80 -16.98 -1.21 8.48
N GLY A 81 -17.11 -0.18 7.64
CA GLY A 81 -18.05 0.91 7.82
C GLY A 81 -17.65 1.97 8.84
N LYS A 82 -16.48 1.84 9.48
CA LYS A 82 -16.00 2.81 10.47
C LYS A 82 -14.97 3.74 9.87
N PRO A 83 -15.13 5.05 9.99
CA PRO A 83 -14.18 6.00 9.41
C PRO A 83 -12.91 6.13 10.24
N VAL A 84 -11.78 6.17 9.55
CA VAL A 84 -10.48 6.46 10.14
C VAL A 84 -9.89 7.63 9.38
N GLU A 85 -9.66 8.74 10.06
CA GLU A 85 -9.05 9.92 9.47
C GLU A 85 -7.55 9.73 9.36
N LEU A 86 -7.00 10.02 8.18
CA LEU A 86 -5.58 9.85 7.89
C LEU A 86 -5.00 11.10 7.26
N ARG A 87 -3.75 11.36 7.55
CA ARG A 87 -2.98 12.46 6.95
C ARG A 87 -1.53 12.03 6.77
N GLN A 88 -0.77 12.82 6.07
CA GLN A 88 0.64 12.55 5.80
C GLN A 88 1.38 12.15 7.07
N GLY A 89 2.13 11.06 6.99
CA GLY A 89 2.88 10.50 8.11
C GLY A 89 2.11 9.48 8.94
N HIS A 90 0.78 9.35 8.74
CA HIS A 90 0.01 8.33 9.42
C HIS A 90 0.17 6.97 8.74
N ALA A 91 0.09 5.92 9.52
CA ALA A 91 -0.02 4.56 9.00
C ALA A 91 -1.23 3.88 9.65
N VAL A 92 -1.82 2.94 8.93
CA VAL A 92 -2.98 2.19 9.42
C VAL A 92 -2.87 0.73 9.00
N PHE A 93 -3.20 -0.17 9.92
CA PHE A 93 -3.25 -1.61 9.66
C PHE A 93 -4.67 -2.01 9.26
N VAL A 94 -4.77 -2.79 8.20
CA VAL A 94 -6.06 -3.34 7.74
C VAL A 94 -5.94 -4.87 7.75
N PRO A 95 -6.71 -5.56 8.60
CA PRO A 95 -6.63 -7.03 8.66
C PRO A 95 -7.18 -7.69 7.40
N ALA A 96 -6.68 -8.87 7.13
CA ALA A 96 -7.14 -9.70 6.02
C ALA A 96 -8.67 -9.85 6.04
N GLY A 97 -9.29 -9.71 4.89
CA GLY A 97 -10.74 -9.88 4.73
C GLY A 97 -11.59 -8.69 5.13
N ALA A 98 -11.02 -7.66 5.74
CA ALA A 98 -11.79 -6.49 6.12
C ALA A 98 -12.22 -5.69 4.89
N ASP A 99 -13.50 -5.31 4.84
CA ASP A 99 -13.99 -4.39 3.82
C ASP A 99 -13.46 -3.01 4.13
N HIS A 100 -12.81 -2.38 3.14
CA HIS A 100 -12.19 -1.09 3.36
C HIS A 100 -12.15 -0.27 2.07
N ARG A 101 -12.25 1.05 2.22
CA ARG A 101 -12.29 1.97 1.10
C ARG A 101 -11.93 3.38 1.54
N PHE A 102 -11.05 4.03 0.77
CA PHE A 102 -10.82 5.46 0.94
C PHE A 102 -12.01 6.24 0.39
N THR A 103 -12.48 7.22 1.14
CA THR A 103 -13.65 8.00 0.76
C THR A 103 -13.32 9.48 0.59
N ALA A 104 -13.17 10.26 1.57
CA ALA A 104 -13.00 11.70 1.44
C ALA A 104 -11.55 12.08 1.15
N TYR A 105 -11.22 12.34 -0.11
CA TYR A 105 -9.89 12.80 -0.53
C TYR A 105 -10.02 13.69 -1.76
N GLU A 106 -9.03 14.57 -1.97
CA GLU A 106 -8.84 15.29 -3.24
C GLU A 106 -7.72 14.61 -4.03
N GLN A 107 -6.54 14.54 -3.43
CA GLN A 107 -5.42 13.76 -3.94
C GLN A 107 -4.73 13.11 -2.75
N LEU A 108 -4.69 11.79 -2.74
CA LEU A 108 -4.14 11.02 -1.64
C LEU A 108 -3.15 10.01 -2.19
N ALA A 109 -1.96 9.95 -1.62
CA ALA A 109 -0.95 8.98 -2.00
C ALA A 109 -0.57 8.14 -0.80
N VAL A 110 -0.57 6.83 -0.96
CA VAL A 110 -0.21 5.90 0.10
C VAL A 110 0.80 4.86 -0.39
N LEU A 111 1.70 4.48 0.51
CA LEU A 111 2.51 3.29 0.34
C LEU A 111 1.69 2.12 0.88
N VAL A 112 1.57 1.07 0.08
CA VAL A 112 0.81 -0.13 0.44
C VAL A 112 1.76 -1.27 0.68
N ILE A 113 1.64 -1.91 1.83
CA ILE A 113 2.47 -3.05 2.21
C ILE A 113 1.55 -4.23 2.47
N PHE A 114 1.69 -5.29 1.66
CA PHE A 114 0.93 -6.52 1.83
C PHE A 114 1.83 -7.63 2.35
N GLU A 115 1.37 -8.34 3.37
CA GLU A 115 1.96 -9.60 3.77
C GLU A 115 1.31 -10.71 2.93
N ARG A 116 2.04 -11.26 1.99
CA ARG A 116 1.54 -12.32 1.11
C ARG A 116 1.64 -13.68 1.80
N ARG A 117 0.58 -14.43 1.72
CA ARG A 117 0.48 -15.75 2.34
C ARG A 117 0.53 -16.87 1.31
#